data_ecd3f46e3c8f8185ee61cd1402ef8f57
#
_entry.id   ecd3f46e3c8f8185ee61cd1402ef8f57
#
_cell.length_a   1.000
_cell.length_b   1.000
_cell.length_c   1.000
_cell.angle_alpha   90.00
_cell.angle_beta   90.00
_cell.angle_gamma   90.00
#
_symmetry.space_group_name_H-M   'P 1'
#
loop_
_entity.id
_entity.type
_entity.pdbx_description
1 polymer ?
#
loop_
_entity_poly.entity_id
_entity_poly.type
_entity_poly.pdbx_seq_one_letter_code
_entity_poly.pdbx_strand_id
1 'polypeptide(L)'
;MAKFEIKDGVAIIPDGTTEIGELAFWNCTSLESVTIPESVTEIGYGAFDSCTSLKSITIPNSVTYIRDHAFRGCTSLESITIPESVTKVGEKAFQDCKSLKSVIIPESVTNMGKSVFWGCTSLQSVNIPELVTEIGDNVFASCRSLNSVVIPERVTKIGNDAFCDCRSLTSVTIPESVKTIGEGAFGSCSSLKSITFPGSVGTIRYRTFARCTSLENVIISKGVKKIGYEAFEGCTSLKSISVPVSVKEIDDDAFVNCTSLESIVLPKVKKIGHSAFWGCTSLESIRMLESTTEISAKAFSGCVSLKNITIPNSVSEIGGSAFEGCTSLESIAIPNSVTELVLGAFEGCTSLKSIAIPNSVTHIGGDAFRGCTSLESIAIPNSVTYIGNGAFRGCTSLESITIPESVKRIGKSAFEGCTSLESITIPKLVTEIGENTFIGCASLTSITLPESLVWISKSTFFYDINGTYLVLTAIYVPVVKADFYKQRLPEELHDKIVELAPEKKTKK
;
A
#
# COMPACT_ATOMS: atom_id res chain seq x y z
N MET A 1 -7.03 19.00 45.32
CA MET A 1 -7.78 18.48 46.44
C MET A 1 -9.27 18.55 46.09
N ALA A 2 -10.03 17.51 46.37
CA ALA A 2 -11.46 17.53 46.10
C ALA A 2 -12.12 18.69 46.87
N LYS A 3 -13.05 19.40 46.22
CA LYS A 3 -13.83 20.46 46.86
C LYS A 3 -14.89 19.95 47.85
N PHE A 4 -15.13 18.60 47.81
CA PHE A 4 -16.14 17.90 48.62
C PHE A 4 -15.47 16.76 49.35
N GLU A 5 -16.02 16.42 50.54
CA GLU A 5 -15.53 15.31 51.38
C GLU A 5 -15.89 13.96 50.75
N ILE A 6 -14.93 13.04 50.72
CA ILE A 6 -15.12 11.66 50.30
C ILE A 6 -14.94 10.79 51.53
N LYS A 7 -15.99 10.08 51.95
CA LYS A 7 -15.98 9.16 53.08
C LYS A 7 -16.38 7.77 52.61
N ASP A 8 -15.56 6.77 52.91
CA ASP A 8 -15.77 5.38 52.53
C ASP A 8 -16.11 5.19 51.04
N GLY A 9 -15.46 5.96 50.19
CA GLY A 9 -15.64 5.93 48.71
C GLY A 9 -16.89 6.69 48.23
N VAL A 10 -17.63 7.36 49.08
CA VAL A 10 -18.85 8.08 48.74
C VAL A 10 -18.67 9.58 48.93
N ALA A 11 -19.15 10.36 47.99
CA ALA A 11 -19.28 11.81 48.13
C ALA A 11 -20.75 12.23 48.08
N ILE A 12 -21.16 13.10 49.01
CA ILE A 12 -22.49 13.70 49.00
C ILE A 12 -22.30 15.21 48.73
N ILE A 13 -22.89 15.67 47.61
CA ILE A 13 -22.86 17.09 47.27
C ILE A 13 -24.03 17.77 48.03
N PRO A 14 -23.76 18.85 48.78
CA PRO A 14 -24.81 19.55 49.57
C PRO A 14 -25.93 20.09 48.67
N ASP A 15 -27.16 20.01 49.20
CA ASP A 15 -28.31 20.67 48.58
C ASP A 15 -28.06 22.18 48.42
N GLY A 16 -28.56 22.74 47.29
CA GLY A 16 -28.33 24.13 46.94
C GLY A 16 -27.02 24.37 46.18
N THR A 17 -26.17 23.35 45.99
CA THR A 17 -25.04 23.43 45.09
C THR A 17 -25.55 23.52 43.63
N THR A 18 -25.16 24.57 42.92
CA THR A 18 -25.65 24.82 41.53
C THR A 18 -24.72 24.31 40.45
N GLU A 19 -23.46 24.05 40.81
CA GLU A 19 -22.43 23.60 39.85
C GLU A 19 -21.44 22.66 40.55
N ILE A 20 -21.07 21.58 39.86
CA ILE A 20 -19.87 20.82 40.18
C ILE A 20 -18.71 21.47 39.42
N GLY A 21 -17.95 22.30 40.13
CA GLY A 21 -16.94 23.18 39.49
C GLY A 21 -15.79 22.40 38.83
N GLU A 22 -14.95 23.16 38.15
CA GLU A 22 -13.77 22.66 37.45
C GLU A 22 -12.88 21.81 38.38
N LEU A 23 -12.51 20.58 37.94
CA LEU A 23 -11.63 19.64 38.63
C LEU A 23 -12.05 19.29 40.04
N ALA A 24 -13.34 19.40 40.38
CA ALA A 24 -13.86 19.25 41.74
C ALA A 24 -13.47 17.91 42.39
N PHE A 25 -13.46 16.82 41.62
CA PHE A 25 -13.05 15.46 42.05
C PHE A 25 -11.88 14.94 41.24
N TRP A 26 -11.09 15.79 40.59
CA TRP A 26 -9.99 15.36 39.77
C TRP A 26 -9.05 14.38 40.50
N ASN A 27 -8.77 13.23 39.86
CA ASN A 27 -7.91 12.17 40.38
C ASN A 27 -8.32 11.63 41.78
N CYS A 28 -9.63 11.67 42.10
CA CYS A 28 -10.17 11.04 43.29
C CYS A 28 -10.32 9.54 43.04
N THR A 29 -9.21 8.82 43.08
CA THR A 29 -9.16 7.38 42.74
C THR A 29 -9.89 6.48 43.72
N SER A 30 -10.24 6.96 44.92
CA SER A 30 -11.05 6.24 45.93
C SER A 30 -12.55 6.50 45.82
N LEU A 31 -12.99 7.43 44.92
CA LEU A 31 -14.41 7.76 44.75
C LEU A 31 -15.13 6.62 44.01
N GLU A 32 -16.05 5.94 44.69
CA GLU A 32 -16.86 4.85 44.10
C GLU A 32 -18.25 5.29 43.66
N SER A 33 -18.84 6.25 44.38
CA SER A 33 -20.14 6.81 44.05
C SER A 33 -20.27 8.26 44.48
N VAL A 34 -21.19 8.98 43.85
CA VAL A 34 -21.52 10.38 44.20
C VAL A 34 -23.00 10.61 44.04
N THR A 35 -23.59 11.31 45.02
CA THR A 35 -24.98 11.81 44.95
C THR A 35 -24.96 13.28 44.56
N ILE A 36 -25.59 13.61 43.44
CA ILE A 36 -25.68 14.97 42.88
C ILE A 36 -27.12 15.47 43.09
N PRO A 37 -27.35 16.61 43.79
CA PRO A 37 -28.69 17.14 44.02
C PRO A 37 -29.27 17.79 42.75
N GLU A 38 -30.61 17.86 42.69
CA GLU A 38 -31.36 18.50 41.57
C GLU A 38 -31.11 20.01 41.44
N SER A 39 -30.38 20.63 42.35
CA SER A 39 -29.94 22.03 42.20
C SER A 39 -28.76 22.22 41.26
N VAL A 40 -28.03 21.14 40.89
CA VAL A 40 -26.87 21.21 39.99
C VAL A 40 -27.35 21.32 38.53
N THR A 41 -26.93 22.38 37.87
CA THR A 41 -27.27 22.65 36.44
C THR A 41 -26.11 22.37 35.48
N GLU A 42 -24.89 22.20 35.99
CA GLU A 42 -23.71 22.01 35.19
C GLU A 42 -22.68 21.09 35.87
N ILE A 43 -22.07 20.22 35.07
CA ILE A 43 -20.87 19.43 35.42
C ILE A 43 -19.68 20.04 34.71
N GLY A 44 -18.77 20.65 35.49
CA GLY A 44 -17.66 21.47 35.02
C GLY A 44 -16.55 20.69 34.33
N TYR A 45 -15.58 21.44 33.81
CA TYR A 45 -14.39 20.88 33.14
C TYR A 45 -13.66 19.89 34.06
N GLY A 46 -13.44 18.65 33.56
CA GLY A 46 -12.69 17.62 34.28
C GLY A 46 -13.22 17.31 35.69
N ALA A 47 -14.52 17.59 36.00
CA ALA A 47 -15.05 17.51 37.33
C ALA A 47 -14.81 16.16 38.00
N PHE A 48 -14.87 15.03 37.26
CA PHE A 48 -14.58 13.67 37.71
C PHE A 48 -13.43 13.02 36.93
N ASP A 49 -12.56 13.82 36.29
CA ASP A 49 -11.44 13.27 35.51
C ASP A 49 -10.55 12.38 36.38
N SER A 50 -10.28 11.17 35.88
CA SER A 50 -9.47 10.15 36.54
C SER A 50 -10.02 9.64 37.88
N CYS A 51 -11.33 9.68 38.08
CA CYS A 51 -11.98 8.99 39.17
C CYS A 51 -12.08 7.47 38.83
N THR A 52 -10.96 6.78 38.95
CA THR A 52 -10.81 5.41 38.43
C THR A 52 -11.67 4.35 39.09
N SER A 53 -12.13 4.59 40.33
CA SER A 53 -13.02 3.66 41.06
C SER A 53 -14.52 3.98 40.93
N LEU A 54 -14.89 5.07 40.25
CA LEU A 54 -16.28 5.48 40.09
C LEU A 54 -17.01 4.46 39.20
N LYS A 55 -17.98 3.72 39.80
CA LYS A 55 -18.73 2.63 39.17
C LYS A 55 -19.99 3.09 38.47
N SER A 56 -20.68 4.03 39.11
CA SER A 56 -21.93 4.60 38.60
C SER A 56 -22.13 6.02 39.09
N ILE A 57 -22.88 6.79 38.33
CA ILE A 57 -23.27 8.14 38.68
C ILE A 57 -24.64 8.45 38.06
N THR A 58 -25.50 9.09 38.81
CA THR A 58 -26.78 9.62 38.34
C THR A 58 -26.63 11.11 38.08
N ILE A 59 -26.85 11.54 36.87
CA ILE A 59 -26.87 12.96 36.47
C ILE A 59 -28.30 13.46 36.65
N PRO A 60 -28.56 14.51 37.46
CA PRO A 60 -29.93 15.03 37.66
C PRO A 60 -30.48 15.72 36.41
N ASN A 61 -31.83 15.76 36.34
CA ASN A 61 -32.54 16.37 35.21
C ASN A 61 -32.37 17.90 35.07
N SER A 62 -31.76 18.54 36.04
CA SER A 62 -31.39 19.94 36.05
C SER A 62 -30.14 20.24 35.19
N VAL A 63 -29.29 19.23 34.94
CA VAL A 63 -28.02 19.40 34.17
C VAL A 63 -28.32 19.58 32.71
N THR A 64 -27.84 20.68 32.13
CA THR A 64 -28.00 21.02 30.70
C THR A 64 -26.74 20.86 29.87
N TYR A 65 -25.59 20.82 30.55
CA TYR A 65 -24.30 20.67 29.89
C TYR A 65 -23.32 19.81 30.70
N ILE A 66 -22.72 18.83 30.01
CA ILE A 66 -21.56 18.04 30.50
C ILE A 66 -20.33 18.60 29.80
N ARG A 67 -19.43 19.26 30.53
CA ARG A 67 -18.28 19.94 29.97
C ARG A 67 -17.15 18.98 29.52
N ASP A 68 -16.13 19.57 28.91
CA ASP A 68 -14.98 18.85 28.39
C ASP A 68 -14.29 18.05 29.52
N HIS A 69 -13.85 16.85 29.23
CA HIS A 69 -13.15 15.94 30.16
C HIS A 69 -13.94 15.52 31.41
N ALA A 70 -15.21 15.86 31.54
CA ALA A 70 -15.97 15.72 32.78
C ALA A 70 -15.82 14.35 33.48
N PHE A 71 -15.81 13.24 32.73
CA PHE A 71 -15.64 11.86 33.21
C PHE A 71 -14.45 11.15 32.55
N ARG A 72 -13.48 11.90 32.03
CA ARG A 72 -12.32 11.28 31.36
C ARG A 72 -11.59 10.33 32.34
N GLY A 73 -11.26 9.13 31.88
CA GLY A 73 -10.49 8.17 32.66
C GLY A 73 -11.24 7.56 33.84
N CYS A 74 -12.57 7.66 33.92
CA CYS A 74 -13.41 6.92 34.87
C CYS A 74 -13.43 5.45 34.43
N THR A 75 -12.34 4.73 34.65
CA THR A 75 -12.10 3.41 34.07
C THR A 75 -13.06 2.33 34.59
N SER A 76 -13.61 2.50 35.78
CA SER A 76 -14.59 1.57 36.39
C SER A 76 -16.05 1.92 36.10
N LEU A 77 -16.34 3.03 35.40
CA LEU A 77 -17.71 3.46 35.12
C LEU A 77 -18.35 2.46 34.13
N GLU A 78 -19.35 1.70 34.64
CA GLU A 78 -20.00 0.65 33.85
C GLU A 78 -21.21 1.12 33.07
N SER A 79 -21.93 2.10 33.60
CA SER A 79 -23.10 2.70 32.96
C SER A 79 -23.29 4.15 33.38
N ILE A 80 -23.89 4.92 32.49
CA ILE A 80 -24.32 6.29 32.78
C ILE A 80 -25.59 6.60 31.99
N THR A 81 -26.52 7.31 32.62
CA THR A 81 -27.70 7.86 31.99
C THR A 81 -27.52 9.37 31.83
N ILE A 82 -27.57 9.85 30.61
CA ILE A 82 -27.53 11.28 30.29
C ILE A 82 -28.98 11.76 30.18
N PRO A 83 -29.42 12.72 31.03
CA PRO A 83 -30.82 13.16 31.05
C PRO A 83 -31.20 13.96 29.81
N GLU A 84 -32.51 13.99 29.51
CA GLU A 84 -33.09 14.71 28.36
C GLU A 84 -32.91 16.23 28.41
N SER A 85 -32.47 16.78 29.51
CA SER A 85 -32.12 18.20 29.66
C SER A 85 -30.76 18.55 29.02
N VAL A 86 -29.88 17.55 28.82
CA VAL A 86 -28.54 17.77 28.28
C VAL A 86 -28.65 18.03 26.78
N THR A 87 -28.15 19.17 26.35
CA THR A 87 -28.12 19.57 24.93
C THR A 87 -26.72 19.48 24.30
N LYS A 88 -25.69 19.39 25.13
CA LYS A 88 -24.29 19.34 24.67
C LYS A 88 -23.43 18.47 25.56
N VAL A 89 -22.58 17.64 24.90
CA VAL A 89 -21.56 16.82 25.53
C VAL A 89 -20.20 17.29 25.05
N GLY A 90 -19.34 17.70 25.97
CA GLY A 90 -18.05 18.30 25.69
C GLY A 90 -16.99 17.35 25.12
N GLU A 91 -15.85 17.92 24.72
CA GLU A 91 -14.73 17.16 24.19
C GLU A 91 -14.17 16.18 25.25
N LYS A 92 -13.92 14.93 24.84
CA LYS A 92 -13.34 13.88 25.71
C LYS A 92 -14.14 13.62 27.00
N ALA A 93 -15.42 13.96 27.03
CA ALA A 93 -16.22 13.90 28.27
C ALA A 93 -16.23 12.49 28.90
N PHE A 94 -16.22 11.42 28.10
CA PHE A 94 -16.16 10.02 28.55
C PHE A 94 -14.95 9.27 28.01
N GLN A 95 -13.90 10.00 27.57
CA GLN A 95 -12.69 9.36 27.07
C GLN A 95 -12.12 8.37 28.09
N ASP A 96 -11.69 7.19 27.63
CA ASP A 96 -11.10 6.13 28.47
C ASP A 96 -12.00 5.61 29.60
N CYS A 97 -13.32 5.73 29.50
CA CYS A 97 -14.27 5.00 30.37
C CYS A 97 -14.30 3.53 29.94
N LYS A 98 -13.23 2.78 30.27
CA LYS A 98 -12.95 1.45 29.71
C LYS A 98 -14.01 0.40 30.05
N SER A 99 -14.69 0.52 31.17
CA SER A 99 -15.74 -0.41 31.61
C SER A 99 -17.15 -0.05 31.13
N LEU A 100 -17.32 1.11 30.47
CA LEU A 100 -18.62 1.58 29.98
C LEU A 100 -19.17 0.65 28.91
N LYS A 101 -20.27 -0.06 29.20
CA LYS A 101 -20.87 -1.08 28.34
C LYS A 101 -21.91 -0.51 27.39
N SER A 102 -22.67 0.47 27.86
CA SER A 102 -23.68 1.16 27.03
C SER A 102 -23.87 2.60 27.52
N VAL A 103 -24.28 3.45 26.65
CA VAL A 103 -24.71 4.81 26.95
C VAL A 103 -25.90 5.16 26.06
N ILE A 104 -26.91 5.79 26.65
CA ILE A 104 -28.05 6.37 25.93
C ILE A 104 -27.81 7.86 25.86
N ILE A 105 -27.63 8.37 24.63
CA ILE A 105 -27.48 9.81 24.38
C ILE A 105 -28.88 10.33 24.03
N PRO A 106 -29.41 11.29 24.81
CA PRO A 106 -30.78 11.78 24.59
C PRO A 106 -30.92 12.55 23.28
N GLU A 107 -32.14 12.57 22.72
CA GLU A 107 -32.43 13.26 21.46
C GLU A 107 -32.27 14.79 21.53
N SER A 108 -32.20 15.34 22.73
CA SER A 108 -31.86 16.74 22.97
C SER A 108 -30.42 17.12 22.62
N VAL A 109 -29.50 16.13 22.56
CA VAL A 109 -28.11 16.39 22.24
C VAL A 109 -27.96 16.64 20.72
N THR A 110 -27.57 17.85 20.39
CA THR A 110 -27.32 18.28 19.00
C THR A 110 -25.84 18.35 18.64
N ASN A 111 -24.98 18.36 19.67
CA ASN A 111 -23.53 18.48 19.49
C ASN A 111 -22.77 17.54 20.44
N MET A 112 -21.90 16.72 19.87
CA MET A 112 -20.93 15.90 20.58
C MET A 112 -19.53 16.41 20.30
N GLY A 113 -18.74 16.64 21.33
CA GLY A 113 -17.35 17.05 21.19
C GLY A 113 -16.49 15.97 20.52
N LYS A 114 -15.26 16.32 20.21
CA LYS A 114 -14.28 15.35 19.70
C LYS A 114 -13.91 14.34 20.78
N SER A 115 -13.61 13.11 20.36
CA SER A 115 -13.12 12.04 21.26
C SER A 115 -14.01 11.73 22.46
N VAL A 116 -15.32 12.01 22.38
CA VAL A 116 -16.23 11.85 23.55
C VAL A 116 -16.14 10.47 24.15
N PHE A 117 -16.14 9.40 23.34
CA PHE A 117 -16.07 8.00 23.80
C PHE A 117 -14.76 7.33 23.38
N TRP A 118 -13.73 8.09 23.05
CA TRP A 118 -12.44 7.51 22.68
C TRP A 118 -11.93 6.55 23.78
N GLY A 119 -11.58 5.33 23.39
CA GLY A 119 -11.03 4.35 24.33
C GLY A 119 -12.06 3.71 25.28
N CYS A 120 -13.37 3.87 25.04
CA CYS A 120 -14.41 3.13 25.75
C CYS A 120 -14.44 1.67 25.25
N THR A 121 -13.44 0.89 25.62
CA THR A 121 -13.15 -0.42 25.05
C THR A 121 -14.25 -1.46 25.25
N SER A 122 -15.09 -1.32 26.28
CA SER A 122 -16.21 -2.21 26.56
C SER A 122 -17.55 -1.76 25.98
N LEU A 123 -17.60 -0.59 25.32
CA LEU A 123 -18.85 -0.04 24.77
C LEU A 123 -19.34 -0.94 23.62
N GLN A 124 -20.51 -1.56 23.83
CA GLN A 124 -21.08 -2.53 22.88
C GLN A 124 -22.07 -1.91 21.90
N SER A 125 -22.81 -0.91 22.36
CA SER A 125 -23.79 -0.20 21.55
C SER A 125 -23.91 1.26 21.98
N VAL A 126 -24.26 2.11 21.04
CA VAL A 126 -24.56 3.53 21.24
C VAL A 126 -25.62 3.97 20.24
N ASN A 127 -26.57 4.79 20.67
CA ASN A 127 -27.42 5.54 19.77
C ASN A 127 -26.78 6.89 19.45
N ILE A 128 -26.83 7.32 18.20
CA ILE A 128 -26.47 8.68 17.80
C ILE A 128 -27.79 9.43 17.61
N PRO A 129 -28.03 10.55 18.32
CA PRO A 129 -29.31 11.28 18.22
C PRO A 129 -29.60 11.77 16.80
N GLU A 130 -30.88 11.76 16.41
CA GLU A 130 -31.32 12.13 15.06
C GLU A 130 -31.00 13.60 14.68
N LEU A 131 -30.82 14.47 15.66
CA LEU A 131 -30.49 15.89 15.43
C LEU A 131 -28.99 16.15 15.24
N VAL A 132 -28.14 15.14 15.44
CA VAL A 132 -26.68 15.27 15.24
C VAL A 132 -26.39 15.39 13.74
N THR A 133 -25.67 16.43 13.34
CA THR A 133 -25.27 16.69 11.94
C THR A 133 -23.83 16.33 11.63
N GLU A 134 -22.99 16.16 12.66
CA GLU A 134 -21.58 15.78 12.52
C GLU A 134 -21.16 14.76 13.59
N ILE A 135 -20.47 13.70 13.19
CA ILE A 135 -19.72 12.83 14.09
C ILE A 135 -18.28 13.36 14.08
N GLY A 136 -17.82 13.90 15.22
CA GLY A 136 -16.51 14.56 15.32
C GLY A 136 -15.32 13.60 15.20
N ASP A 137 -14.12 14.17 15.21
CA ASP A 137 -12.89 13.39 15.16
C ASP A 137 -12.77 12.48 16.40
N ASN A 138 -12.38 11.21 16.18
CA ASN A 138 -12.14 10.20 17.23
C ASN A 138 -13.33 9.89 18.16
N VAL A 139 -14.56 10.26 17.83
CA VAL A 139 -15.69 10.15 18.77
C VAL A 139 -15.83 8.75 19.34
N PHE A 140 -15.69 7.71 18.53
CA PHE A 140 -15.76 6.29 18.92
C PHE A 140 -14.45 5.53 18.68
N ALA A 141 -13.32 6.24 18.47
CA ALA A 141 -12.06 5.57 18.24
C ALA A 141 -11.70 4.64 19.41
N SER A 142 -11.21 3.44 19.08
CA SER A 142 -10.88 2.38 20.04
C SER A 142 -12.06 1.90 20.91
N CYS A 143 -13.31 2.07 20.48
CA CYS A 143 -14.47 1.38 21.04
C CYS A 143 -14.48 -0.08 20.55
N ARG A 144 -13.55 -0.89 21.06
CA ARG A 144 -13.23 -2.21 20.52
C ARG A 144 -14.38 -3.23 20.58
N SER A 145 -15.32 -3.06 21.50
CA SER A 145 -16.50 -3.91 21.65
C SER A 145 -17.73 -3.42 20.90
N LEU A 146 -17.66 -2.23 20.25
CA LEU A 146 -18.78 -1.67 19.51
C LEU A 146 -19.09 -2.55 18.29
N ASN A 147 -20.26 -3.20 18.33
CA ASN A 147 -20.64 -4.20 17.33
C ASN A 147 -21.55 -3.67 16.23
N SER A 148 -22.28 -2.61 16.52
CA SER A 148 -23.17 -1.95 15.57
C SER A 148 -23.34 -0.46 15.91
N VAL A 149 -23.56 0.33 14.87
CA VAL A 149 -23.91 1.75 15.00
C VAL A 149 -24.83 2.15 13.84
N VAL A 150 -25.83 2.96 14.15
CA VAL A 150 -26.70 3.59 13.14
C VAL A 150 -26.28 5.04 13.00
N ILE A 151 -25.93 5.45 11.78
CA ILE A 151 -25.59 6.83 11.47
C ILE A 151 -26.87 7.52 11.00
N PRO A 152 -27.36 8.58 11.70
CA PRO A 152 -28.60 9.25 11.34
C PRO A 152 -28.56 9.94 9.97
N GLU A 153 -29.73 10.06 9.33
CA GLU A 153 -29.89 10.65 8.00
C GLU A 153 -29.56 12.17 7.94
N ARG A 154 -29.39 12.83 9.09
CA ARG A 154 -28.96 14.25 9.16
C ARG A 154 -27.45 14.42 9.20
N VAL A 155 -26.69 13.35 9.40
CA VAL A 155 -25.23 13.43 9.47
C VAL A 155 -24.67 13.78 8.09
N THR A 156 -23.92 14.87 8.03
CA THR A 156 -23.26 15.34 6.80
C THR A 156 -21.75 15.12 6.82
N LYS A 157 -21.18 14.88 8.01
CA LYS A 157 -19.73 14.69 8.19
C LYS A 157 -19.42 13.61 9.22
N ILE A 158 -18.49 12.74 8.86
CA ILE A 158 -17.82 11.79 9.75
C ILE A 158 -16.36 12.25 9.85
N GLY A 159 -15.87 12.51 11.05
CA GLY A 159 -14.54 13.05 11.33
C GLY A 159 -13.40 12.04 11.11
N ASN A 160 -12.18 12.52 11.31
CA ASN A 160 -10.99 11.67 11.25
C ASN A 160 -11.02 10.65 12.39
N ASP A 161 -10.63 9.42 12.08
CA ASP A 161 -10.57 8.30 13.04
C ASP A 161 -11.87 8.08 13.84
N ALA A 162 -13.02 8.56 13.35
CA ALA A 162 -14.28 8.57 14.11
C ALA A 162 -14.68 7.19 14.67
N PHE A 163 -14.41 6.10 13.92
CA PHE A 163 -14.63 4.70 14.30
C PHE A 163 -13.35 3.87 14.20
N CYS A 164 -12.17 4.49 14.22
CA CYS A 164 -10.90 3.78 14.13
C CYS A 164 -10.76 2.78 15.29
N ASP A 165 -10.24 1.58 14.99
CA ASP A 165 -10.03 0.49 15.97
C ASP A 165 -11.32 -0.01 16.66
N CYS A 166 -12.50 0.15 16.01
CA CYS A 166 -13.77 -0.49 16.40
C CYS A 166 -13.76 -1.95 15.92
N ARG A 167 -12.97 -2.80 16.60
CA ARG A 167 -12.65 -4.16 16.14
C ARG A 167 -13.85 -5.09 16.03
N SER A 168 -14.89 -4.88 16.80
CA SER A 168 -16.10 -5.70 16.79
C SER A 168 -17.18 -5.20 15.83
N LEU A 169 -16.99 -4.05 15.18
CA LEU A 169 -17.96 -3.48 14.25
C LEU A 169 -18.10 -4.36 13.02
N THR A 170 -19.27 -5.01 12.88
CA THR A 170 -19.50 -5.96 11.78
C THR A 170 -20.12 -5.36 10.55
N SER A 171 -20.87 -4.29 10.72
CA SER A 171 -21.54 -3.55 9.65
C SER A 171 -21.81 -2.12 10.05
N VAL A 172 -21.83 -1.22 9.07
CA VAL A 172 -22.26 0.17 9.21
C VAL A 172 -22.90 0.63 7.92
N THR A 173 -24.03 1.34 8.04
CA THR A 173 -24.67 2.00 6.89
C THR A 173 -24.32 3.48 6.92
N ILE A 174 -23.76 3.99 5.84
CA ILE A 174 -23.42 5.40 5.68
C ILE A 174 -24.48 6.04 4.80
N PRO A 175 -25.29 6.99 5.30
CA PRO A 175 -26.35 7.61 4.52
C PRO A 175 -25.82 8.55 3.42
N GLU A 176 -26.59 8.77 2.36
CA GLU A 176 -26.24 9.66 1.25
C GLU A 176 -26.21 11.15 1.65
N SER A 177 -26.68 11.50 2.84
CA SER A 177 -26.52 12.83 3.44
C SER A 177 -25.06 13.17 3.73
N VAL A 178 -24.22 12.16 4.02
CA VAL A 178 -22.81 12.34 4.34
C VAL A 178 -22.06 12.87 3.11
N LYS A 179 -21.39 14.02 3.28
CA LYS A 179 -20.58 14.71 2.25
C LYS A 179 -19.09 14.56 2.48
N THR A 180 -18.69 14.25 3.72
CA THR A 180 -17.28 14.10 4.09
C THR A 180 -17.09 12.94 5.05
N ILE A 181 -16.12 12.06 4.73
CA ILE A 181 -15.61 11.03 5.61
C ILE A 181 -14.12 11.33 5.83
N GLY A 182 -13.70 11.41 7.06
CA GLY A 182 -12.33 11.75 7.46
C GLY A 182 -11.31 10.65 7.19
N GLU A 183 -10.05 11.01 7.38
CA GLU A 183 -8.93 10.08 7.31
C GLU A 183 -9.06 9.03 8.42
N GLY A 184 -8.72 7.79 8.14
CA GLY A 184 -8.77 6.70 9.11
C GLY A 184 -10.15 6.36 9.68
N ALA A 185 -11.24 6.97 9.17
CA ALA A 185 -12.54 6.97 9.83
C ALA A 185 -13.06 5.58 10.25
N PHE A 186 -12.74 4.53 9.51
CA PHE A 186 -13.05 3.13 9.80
C PHE A 186 -11.79 2.25 9.83
N GLY A 187 -10.61 2.85 9.99
CA GLY A 187 -9.35 2.13 10.03
C GLY A 187 -9.34 1.08 11.15
N SER A 188 -8.78 -0.10 10.89
CA SER A 188 -8.69 -1.20 11.87
C SER A 188 -10.03 -1.73 12.41
N CYS A 189 -11.14 -1.51 11.70
CA CYS A 189 -12.41 -2.18 11.95
C CYS A 189 -12.31 -3.64 11.48
N SER A 190 -11.57 -4.46 12.22
CA SER A 190 -11.14 -5.80 11.77
C SER A 190 -12.27 -6.82 11.59
N SER A 191 -13.47 -6.59 12.15
CA SER A 191 -14.65 -7.43 11.94
C SER A 191 -15.62 -6.92 10.88
N LEU A 192 -15.35 -5.74 10.27
CA LEU A 192 -16.22 -5.16 9.26
C LEU A 192 -16.20 -6.03 8.00
N LYS A 193 -17.37 -6.58 7.63
CA LYS A 193 -17.49 -7.52 6.50
C LYS A 193 -17.85 -6.86 5.18
N SER A 194 -18.65 -5.82 5.23
CA SER A 194 -19.11 -5.14 4.04
C SER A 194 -19.35 -3.66 4.29
N ILE A 195 -19.20 -2.85 3.25
CA ILE A 195 -19.48 -1.42 3.28
C ILE A 195 -19.98 -0.94 1.92
N THR A 196 -20.98 -0.04 1.96
CA THR A 196 -21.34 0.78 0.81
C THR A 196 -20.84 2.20 1.06
N PHE A 197 -19.93 2.66 0.21
CA PHE A 197 -19.38 4.02 0.29
C PHE A 197 -20.23 4.95 -0.59
N PRO A 198 -20.85 6.01 -0.02
CA PRO A 198 -21.83 6.80 -0.70
C PRO A 198 -21.23 7.68 -1.80
N GLY A 199 -21.99 7.88 -2.87
CA GLY A 199 -21.54 8.68 -4.02
C GLY A 199 -21.47 10.18 -3.73
N SER A 200 -22.12 10.64 -2.67
CA SER A 200 -22.06 12.01 -2.16
C SER A 200 -20.67 12.41 -1.65
N VAL A 201 -19.83 11.41 -1.27
CA VAL A 201 -18.45 11.62 -0.84
C VAL A 201 -17.53 11.42 -2.03
N GLY A 202 -16.88 12.47 -2.49
CA GLY A 202 -16.07 12.46 -3.72
C GLY A 202 -14.75 11.70 -3.62
N THR A 203 -14.25 11.41 -2.41
CA THR A 203 -12.92 10.79 -2.20
C THR A 203 -12.96 9.84 -1.02
N ILE A 204 -12.47 8.61 -1.22
CA ILE A 204 -12.08 7.71 -0.13
C ILE A 204 -10.70 8.21 0.33
N ARG A 205 -10.59 8.71 1.56
CA ARG A 205 -9.40 9.39 2.06
C ARG A 205 -8.34 8.42 2.58
N TYR A 206 -7.25 9.00 3.07
CA TYR A 206 -6.15 8.30 3.71
C TYR A 206 -6.64 7.31 4.77
N ARG A 207 -6.22 6.05 4.63
CA ARG A 207 -6.51 4.94 5.58
C ARG A 207 -7.96 4.74 5.96
N THR A 208 -8.93 5.24 5.18
CA THR A 208 -10.36 5.17 5.57
C THR A 208 -10.78 3.77 5.99
N PHE A 209 -10.30 2.71 5.32
CA PHE A 209 -10.57 1.30 5.62
C PHE A 209 -9.29 0.47 5.82
N ALA A 210 -8.15 1.12 6.10
CA ALA A 210 -6.91 0.39 6.31
C ALA A 210 -7.06 -0.66 7.42
N ARG A 211 -6.54 -1.86 7.18
CA ARG A 211 -6.55 -3.00 8.12
C ARG A 211 -7.96 -3.47 8.55
N CYS A 212 -8.97 -3.26 7.71
CA CYS A 212 -10.26 -3.92 7.84
C CYS A 212 -10.13 -5.36 7.34
N THR A 213 -9.51 -6.22 8.16
CA THR A 213 -9.03 -7.55 7.75
C THR A 213 -10.14 -8.54 7.36
N SER A 214 -11.37 -8.35 7.84
CA SER A 214 -12.53 -9.16 7.47
C SER A 214 -13.38 -8.55 6.36
N LEU A 215 -12.94 -7.42 5.75
CA LEU A 215 -13.72 -6.74 4.71
C LEU A 215 -13.70 -7.56 3.42
N GLU A 216 -14.83 -8.16 3.08
CA GLU A 216 -14.99 -9.02 1.90
C GLU A 216 -15.60 -8.28 0.72
N ASN A 217 -16.56 -7.38 1.00
CA ASN A 217 -17.36 -6.72 -0.01
C ASN A 217 -17.36 -5.20 0.16
N VAL A 218 -16.97 -4.49 -0.90
CA VAL A 218 -16.99 -3.02 -0.95
C VAL A 218 -17.77 -2.56 -2.17
N ILE A 219 -18.79 -1.78 -1.95
CA ILE A 219 -19.54 -1.10 -3.01
C ILE A 219 -19.14 0.37 -2.98
N ILE A 220 -18.47 0.83 -4.03
CA ILE A 220 -18.16 2.25 -4.22
C ILE A 220 -19.22 2.85 -5.13
N SER A 221 -20.05 3.76 -4.60
CA SER A 221 -21.12 4.38 -5.36
C SER A 221 -20.60 5.35 -6.43
N LYS A 222 -21.39 5.52 -7.48
CA LYS A 222 -21.08 6.49 -8.54
C LYS A 222 -21.05 7.91 -7.97
N GLY A 223 -19.96 8.64 -8.21
CA GLY A 223 -19.70 9.97 -7.65
C GLY A 223 -18.34 10.06 -6.99
N VAL A 224 -17.83 8.95 -6.45
CA VAL A 224 -16.45 8.87 -5.95
C VAL A 224 -15.50 9.05 -7.12
N LYS A 225 -14.51 9.93 -6.96
CA LYS A 225 -13.54 10.34 -8.01
C LYS A 225 -12.14 9.81 -7.74
N LYS A 226 -11.81 9.54 -6.48
CA LYS A 226 -10.46 9.14 -6.06
C LYS A 226 -10.52 8.11 -4.93
N ILE A 227 -9.64 7.11 -5.01
CA ILE A 227 -9.28 6.18 -3.93
C ILE A 227 -7.91 6.63 -3.43
N GLY A 228 -7.85 7.10 -2.19
CA GLY A 228 -6.71 7.78 -1.61
C GLY A 228 -5.64 6.83 -1.08
N TYR A 229 -4.59 7.44 -0.54
CA TYR A 229 -3.40 6.80 -0.01
C TYR A 229 -3.76 5.79 1.10
N GLU A 230 -3.28 4.55 0.97
CA GLU A 230 -3.52 3.43 1.91
C GLU A 230 -5.00 3.16 2.23
N ALA A 231 -5.93 3.59 1.36
CA ALA A 231 -7.38 3.56 1.66
C ALA A 231 -7.91 2.18 2.06
N PHE A 232 -7.37 1.09 1.47
CA PHE A 232 -7.69 -0.31 1.75
C PHE A 232 -6.45 -1.14 2.12
N GLU A 233 -5.37 -0.49 2.59
CA GLU A 233 -4.15 -1.20 3.02
C GLU A 233 -4.51 -2.34 3.97
N GLY A 234 -4.04 -3.56 3.68
CA GLY A 234 -4.20 -4.72 4.57
C GLY A 234 -5.64 -5.22 4.72
N CYS A 235 -6.55 -4.93 3.78
CA CYS A 235 -7.87 -5.57 3.70
C CYS A 235 -7.70 -7.00 3.17
N THR A 236 -7.18 -7.89 4.02
CA THR A 236 -6.71 -9.23 3.64
C THR A 236 -7.81 -10.18 3.18
N SER A 237 -9.08 -9.94 3.51
CA SER A 237 -10.22 -10.74 3.04
C SER A 237 -10.94 -10.18 1.81
N LEU A 238 -10.50 -9.02 1.29
CA LEU A 238 -11.14 -8.38 0.13
C LEU A 238 -10.89 -9.18 -1.15
N LYS A 239 -11.92 -9.86 -1.66
CA LYS A 239 -11.81 -10.72 -2.85
C LYS A 239 -12.02 -9.96 -4.15
N SER A 240 -12.91 -9.00 -4.13
CA SER A 240 -13.21 -8.17 -5.30
C SER A 240 -13.72 -6.80 -4.89
N ILE A 241 -13.53 -5.82 -5.77
CA ILE A 241 -14.05 -4.47 -5.57
C ILE A 241 -14.54 -3.91 -6.91
N SER A 242 -15.73 -3.33 -6.92
CA SER A 242 -16.28 -2.66 -8.10
C SER A 242 -15.90 -1.19 -8.09
N VAL A 243 -14.98 -0.81 -8.99
CA VAL A 243 -14.55 0.58 -9.16
C VAL A 243 -15.44 1.28 -10.18
N PRO A 244 -16.21 2.31 -9.81
CA PRO A 244 -17.10 2.99 -10.74
C PRO A 244 -16.34 3.85 -11.75
N VAL A 245 -16.98 4.11 -12.90
CA VAL A 245 -16.41 4.97 -13.98
C VAL A 245 -16.08 6.41 -13.56
N SER A 246 -16.59 6.85 -12.40
CA SER A 246 -16.27 8.16 -11.83
C SER A 246 -14.88 8.26 -11.23
N VAL A 247 -14.30 7.12 -10.79
CA VAL A 247 -12.93 7.07 -10.22
C VAL A 247 -11.91 7.31 -11.35
N LYS A 248 -11.02 8.27 -11.12
CA LYS A 248 -9.96 8.67 -12.06
C LYS A 248 -8.57 8.36 -11.55
N GLU A 249 -8.41 8.25 -10.25
CA GLU A 249 -7.13 8.06 -9.59
C GLU A 249 -7.23 6.99 -8.51
N ILE A 250 -6.23 6.13 -8.48
CA ILE A 250 -5.90 5.23 -7.38
C ILE A 250 -4.54 5.70 -6.88
N ASP A 251 -4.50 6.17 -5.65
CA ASP A 251 -3.30 6.73 -5.02
C ASP A 251 -2.30 5.64 -4.61
N ASP A 252 -1.17 6.09 -4.10
CA ASP A 252 -0.11 5.22 -3.64
C ASP A 252 -0.62 4.30 -2.51
N ASP A 253 -0.14 3.07 -2.49
CA ASP A 253 -0.43 2.04 -1.49
C ASP A 253 -1.93 1.71 -1.26
N ALA A 254 -2.82 2.16 -2.17
CA ALA A 254 -4.27 2.11 -1.96
C ALA A 254 -4.82 0.72 -1.62
N PHE A 255 -4.26 -0.36 -2.18
CA PHE A 255 -4.62 -1.76 -1.96
C PHE A 255 -3.42 -2.63 -1.53
N VAL A 256 -2.40 -2.02 -0.93
CA VAL A 256 -1.23 -2.75 -0.43
C VAL A 256 -1.67 -3.91 0.48
N ASN A 257 -1.15 -5.11 0.23
CA ASN A 257 -1.44 -6.32 1.00
C ASN A 257 -2.94 -6.71 1.07
N CYS A 258 -3.74 -6.38 0.05
CA CYS A 258 -5.05 -6.99 -0.14
C CYS A 258 -4.85 -8.43 -0.68
N THR A 259 -4.39 -9.32 0.19
CA THR A 259 -3.86 -10.63 -0.18
C THR A 259 -4.88 -11.58 -0.81
N SER A 260 -6.18 -11.39 -0.56
CA SER A 260 -7.26 -12.18 -1.16
C SER A 260 -7.88 -11.55 -2.41
N LEU A 261 -7.40 -10.38 -2.87
CA LEU A 261 -7.96 -9.72 -4.05
C LEU A 261 -7.65 -10.55 -5.31
N GLU A 262 -8.69 -11.14 -5.91
CA GLU A 262 -8.55 -12.05 -7.06
C GLU A 262 -8.61 -11.30 -8.40
N SER A 263 -9.44 -10.27 -8.47
CA SER A 263 -9.59 -9.49 -9.70
C SER A 263 -10.07 -8.06 -9.44
N ILE A 264 -9.71 -7.15 -10.35
CA ILE A 264 -10.20 -5.77 -10.33
C ILE A 264 -10.37 -5.22 -11.75
N VAL A 265 -11.42 -4.42 -11.96
CA VAL A 265 -11.64 -3.69 -13.22
C VAL A 265 -11.50 -2.19 -12.97
N LEU A 266 -10.67 -1.53 -13.75
CA LEU A 266 -10.34 -0.09 -13.67
C LEU A 266 -10.90 0.64 -14.91
N PRO A 267 -12.17 1.02 -14.93
CA PRO A 267 -12.83 1.42 -16.19
C PRO A 267 -12.40 2.79 -16.72
N LYS A 268 -11.99 3.73 -15.87
CA LYS A 268 -11.55 5.09 -16.29
C LYS A 268 -10.43 5.66 -15.41
N VAL A 269 -9.67 4.82 -14.75
CA VAL A 269 -8.51 5.23 -13.95
C VAL A 269 -7.41 5.70 -14.89
N LYS A 270 -6.88 6.90 -14.66
CA LYS A 270 -5.79 7.50 -15.44
C LYS A 270 -4.43 7.11 -14.92
N LYS A 271 -4.25 7.12 -13.61
CA LYS A 271 -3.00 6.82 -12.92
C LYS A 271 -3.21 5.74 -11.87
N ILE A 272 -2.31 4.75 -11.86
CA ILE A 272 -2.17 3.75 -10.81
C ILE A 272 -0.95 4.15 -10.00
N GLY A 273 -1.16 4.46 -8.71
CA GLY A 273 -0.15 4.98 -7.80
C GLY A 273 0.99 4.01 -7.49
N HIS A 274 2.02 4.52 -6.83
CA HIS A 274 3.15 3.73 -6.34
C HIS A 274 2.65 2.61 -5.41
N SER A 275 3.15 1.38 -5.61
CA SER A 275 2.78 0.21 -4.79
C SER A 275 1.25 -0.02 -4.65
N ALA A 276 0.41 0.54 -5.53
CA ALA A 276 -1.05 0.54 -5.34
C ALA A 276 -1.65 -0.85 -5.11
N PHE A 277 -1.07 -1.90 -5.71
CA PHE A 277 -1.46 -3.32 -5.54
C PHE A 277 -0.29 -4.18 -5.03
N TRP A 278 0.70 -3.57 -4.37
CA TRP A 278 1.84 -4.31 -3.84
C TRP A 278 1.38 -5.41 -2.87
N GLY A 279 1.88 -6.63 -3.11
CA GLY A 279 1.55 -7.77 -2.24
C GLY A 279 0.11 -8.28 -2.34
N CYS A 280 -0.64 -7.93 -3.41
CA CYS A 280 -1.92 -8.55 -3.74
C CYS A 280 -1.67 -9.96 -4.29
N THR A 281 -1.33 -10.89 -3.41
CA THR A 281 -0.78 -12.21 -3.77
C THR A 281 -1.77 -13.11 -4.52
N SER A 282 -3.07 -12.93 -4.34
CA SER A 282 -4.11 -13.68 -5.06
C SER A 282 -4.58 -13.01 -6.34
N LEU A 283 -4.04 -11.83 -6.72
CA LEU A 283 -4.51 -11.10 -7.90
C LEU A 283 -4.14 -11.87 -9.17
N GLU A 284 -5.15 -12.52 -9.78
CA GLU A 284 -4.98 -13.30 -11.01
C GLU A 284 -5.15 -12.46 -12.27
N SER A 285 -6.02 -11.46 -12.21
CA SER A 285 -6.31 -10.61 -13.37
C SER A 285 -6.64 -9.18 -12.99
N ILE A 286 -6.20 -8.25 -13.83
CA ILE A 286 -6.57 -6.84 -13.77
C ILE A 286 -6.96 -6.36 -15.17
N ARG A 287 -8.08 -5.64 -15.25
CA ARG A 287 -8.54 -5.05 -16.50
C ARG A 287 -8.46 -3.53 -16.44
N MET A 288 -7.50 -2.97 -17.17
CA MET A 288 -7.38 -1.53 -17.44
C MET A 288 -8.01 -1.21 -18.79
N LEU A 289 -8.58 0.00 -18.93
CA LEU A 289 -9.09 0.50 -20.21
C LEU A 289 -8.20 1.63 -20.73
N GLU A 290 -8.43 2.06 -21.98
CA GLU A 290 -7.64 3.05 -22.73
C GLU A 290 -7.53 4.47 -22.10
N SER A 291 -7.94 4.62 -20.84
CA SER A 291 -7.78 5.85 -20.06
C SER A 291 -6.53 5.88 -19.19
N THR A 292 -5.93 4.70 -18.93
CA THR A 292 -4.73 4.60 -18.08
C THR A 292 -3.52 5.04 -18.89
N THR A 293 -2.79 6.03 -18.36
CA THR A 293 -1.61 6.61 -18.99
C THR A 293 -0.31 6.31 -18.25
N GLU A 294 -0.41 5.96 -16.96
CA GLU A 294 0.74 5.74 -16.08
C GLU A 294 0.50 4.55 -15.16
N ILE A 295 1.48 3.67 -15.09
CA ILE A 295 1.64 2.62 -14.08
C ILE A 295 2.87 2.99 -13.26
N SER A 296 2.67 3.46 -12.03
CA SER A 296 3.78 3.94 -11.18
C SER A 296 4.66 2.79 -10.67
N ALA A 297 5.79 3.15 -10.05
CA ALA A 297 6.74 2.16 -9.53
C ALA A 297 6.07 1.20 -8.52
N LYS A 298 6.47 -0.07 -8.58
CA LYS A 298 5.98 -1.18 -7.71
C LYS A 298 4.48 -1.41 -7.74
N ALA A 299 3.74 -0.83 -8.70
CA ALA A 299 2.27 -0.86 -8.71
C ALA A 299 1.69 -2.28 -8.57
N PHE A 300 2.33 -3.31 -9.13
CA PHE A 300 1.94 -4.72 -9.05
C PHE A 300 3.05 -5.63 -8.48
N SER A 301 4.06 -5.04 -7.81
CA SER A 301 5.15 -5.83 -7.23
C SER A 301 4.58 -6.85 -6.22
N GLY A 302 5.03 -8.11 -6.31
CA GLY A 302 4.57 -9.19 -5.45
C GLY A 302 3.15 -9.71 -5.74
N CYS A 303 2.54 -9.37 -6.89
CA CYS A 303 1.31 -10.00 -7.36
C CYS A 303 1.62 -11.40 -7.93
N VAL A 304 1.95 -12.34 -7.04
CA VAL A 304 2.51 -13.65 -7.41
C VAL A 304 1.58 -14.52 -8.25
N SER A 305 0.25 -14.33 -8.15
CA SER A 305 -0.75 -15.06 -8.92
C SER A 305 -1.12 -14.43 -10.26
N LEU A 306 -0.56 -13.25 -10.59
CA LEU A 306 -0.91 -12.53 -11.82
C LEU A 306 -0.38 -13.28 -13.04
N LYS A 307 -1.28 -13.89 -13.81
CA LYS A 307 -0.95 -14.71 -14.99
C LYS A 307 -0.84 -13.91 -16.27
N ASN A 308 -1.80 -13.00 -16.45
CA ASN A 308 -1.91 -12.19 -17.67
C ASN A 308 -2.37 -10.77 -17.32
N ILE A 309 -1.81 -9.81 -18.00
CA ILE A 309 -2.23 -8.42 -17.92
C ILE A 309 -2.21 -7.79 -19.31
N THR A 310 -3.27 -7.05 -19.64
CA THR A 310 -3.30 -6.23 -20.86
C THR A 310 -3.04 -4.79 -20.48
N ILE A 311 -1.90 -4.26 -20.93
CA ILE A 311 -1.55 -2.85 -20.77
C ILE A 311 -2.12 -2.08 -21.95
N PRO A 312 -3.01 -1.07 -21.74
CA PRO A 312 -3.58 -0.30 -22.84
C PRO A 312 -2.53 0.54 -23.58
N ASN A 313 -2.80 0.81 -24.88
CA ASN A 313 -1.89 1.62 -25.71
C ASN A 313 -1.75 3.08 -25.25
N SER A 314 -2.62 3.53 -24.34
CA SER A 314 -2.51 4.85 -23.70
C SER A 314 -1.42 4.94 -22.64
N VAL A 315 -0.90 3.80 -22.13
CA VAL A 315 0.17 3.78 -21.13
C VAL A 315 1.49 4.12 -21.78
N SER A 316 2.08 5.23 -21.36
CA SER A 316 3.40 5.71 -21.83
C SER A 316 4.52 5.48 -20.82
N GLU A 317 4.18 5.17 -19.57
CA GLU A 317 5.14 4.98 -18.49
C GLU A 317 4.81 3.74 -17.67
N ILE A 318 5.80 2.86 -17.50
CA ILE A 318 5.81 1.71 -16.61
C ILE A 318 6.94 1.94 -15.61
N GLY A 319 6.60 2.18 -14.35
CA GLY A 319 7.55 2.53 -13.30
C GLY A 319 8.47 1.39 -12.88
N GLY A 320 9.52 1.74 -12.14
CA GLY A 320 10.51 0.76 -11.66
C GLY A 320 9.87 -0.31 -10.79
N SER A 321 10.31 -1.56 -10.97
CA SER A 321 9.79 -2.72 -10.23
C SER A 321 8.26 -2.92 -10.36
N ALA A 322 7.63 -2.36 -11.40
CA ALA A 322 6.17 -2.37 -11.51
C ALA A 322 5.56 -3.78 -11.47
N PHE A 323 6.24 -4.78 -12.01
CA PHE A 323 5.84 -6.20 -12.02
C PHE A 323 6.86 -7.11 -11.30
N GLU A 324 7.70 -6.53 -10.43
CA GLU A 324 8.68 -7.30 -9.65
C GLU A 324 7.99 -8.43 -8.88
N GLY A 325 8.51 -9.66 -9.00
CA GLY A 325 7.98 -10.82 -8.27
C GLY A 325 6.60 -11.31 -8.73
N CYS A 326 6.11 -10.90 -9.91
CA CYS A 326 4.93 -11.50 -10.54
C CYS A 326 5.27 -12.90 -11.06
N THR A 327 5.44 -13.85 -10.15
CA THR A 327 6.03 -15.17 -10.44
C THR A 327 5.21 -16.04 -11.38
N SER A 328 3.88 -15.82 -11.46
CA SER A 328 2.98 -16.53 -12.38
C SER A 328 2.77 -15.83 -13.73
N LEU A 329 3.41 -14.67 -13.98
CA LEU A 329 3.25 -13.93 -15.23
C LEU A 329 3.91 -14.67 -16.38
N GLU A 330 3.11 -15.24 -17.30
CA GLU A 330 3.60 -16.04 -18.41
C GLU A 330 3.95 -15.20 -19.65
N SER A 331 3.17 -14.16 -19.88
CA SER A 331 3.39 -13.24 -21.00
C SER A 331 2.84 -11.85 -20.72
N ILE A 332 3.43 -10.84 -21.36
CA ILE A 332 2.96 -9.46 -21.31
C ILE A 332 3.31 -8.75 -22.62
N ALA A 333 2.39 -7.93 -23.12
CA ALA A 333 2.63 -7.06 -24.26
C ALA A 333 2.90 -5.64 -23.79
N ILE A 334 4.05 -5.09 -24.15
CA ILE A 334 4.43 -3.69 -23.88
C ILE A 334 3.87 -2.82 -25.01
N PRO A 335 3.10 -1.76 -24.71
CA PRO A 335 2.55 -0.89 -25.73
C PRO A 335 3.63 -0.02 -26.42
N ASN A 336 3.37 0.34 -27.68
CA ASN A 336 4.29 1.17 -28.49
C ASN A 336 4.49 2.62 -27.96
N SER A 337 3.72 3.03 -26.97
CA SER A 337 3.87 4.31 -26.28
C SER A 337 4.97 4.30 -25.22
N VAL A 338 5.44 3.12 -24.78
CA VAL A 338 6.51 2.97 -23.79
C VAL A 338 7.86 3.11 -24.49
N THR A 339 8.72 3.99 -23.96
CA THR A 339 10.04 4.30 -24.53
C THR A 339 11.21 3.71 -23.76
N GLU A 340 10.98 3.26 -22.55
CA GLU A 340 12.01 2.68 -21.68
C GLU A 340 11.43 1.55 -20.83
N LEU A 341 12.21 0.49 -20.65
CA LEU A 341 11.99 -0.49 -19.59
C LEU A 341 12.92 -0.11 -18.44
N VAL A 342 12.34 0.42 -17.37
CA VAL A 342 13.10 0.96 -16.25
C VAL A 342 13.61 -0.12 -15.28
N LEU A 343 14.32 0.31 -14.22
CA LEU A 343 14.93 -0.58 -13.20
C LEU A 343 13.93 -1.63 -12.69
N GLY A 344 14.31 -2.90 -12.75
CA GLY A 344 13.58 -4.02 -12.14
C GLY A 344 12.16 -4.27 -12.67
N ALA A 345 11.78 -3.69 -13.82
CA ALA A 345 10.38 -3.68 -14.27
C ALA A 345 9.71 -5.05 -14.24
N PHE A 346 10.44 -6.14 -14.54
CA PHE A 346 10.00 -7.54 -14.55
C PHE A 346 10.92 -8.45 -13.71
N GLU A 347 11.63 -7.88 -12.72
CA GLU A 347 12.51 -8.65 -11.86
C GLU A 347 11.74 -9.78 -11.17
N GLY A 348 12.27 -11.01 -11.23
CA GLY A 348 11.65 -12.16 -10.56
C GLY A 348 10.36 -12.68 -11.18
N CYS A 349 10.02 -12.31 -12.43
CA CYS A 349 8.92 -12.91 -13.19
C CYS A 349 9.32 -14.31 -13.67
N THR A 350 9.35 -15.26 -12.75
CA THR A 350 9.96 -16.60 -12.98
C THR A 350 9.25 -17.45 -14.03
N SER A 351 7.96 -17.21 -14.30
CA SER A 351 7.20 -17.93 -15.34
C SER A 351 7.19 -17.22 -16.70
N LEU A 352 7.83 -16.04 -16.83
CA LEU A 352 7.83 -15.28 -18.09
C LEU A 352 8.66 -15.99 -19.15
N LYS A 353 7.99 -16.56 -20.16
CA LYS A 353 8.63 -17.34 -21.24
C LYS A 353 9.11 -16.48 -22.38
N SER A 354 8.35 -15.44 -22.71
CA SER A 354 8.68 -14.50 -23.78
C SER A 354 8.07 -13.13 -23.53
N ILE A 355 8.68 -12.10 -24.10
CA ILE A 355 8.16 -10.74 -24.06
C ILE A 355 8.47 -10.05 -25.40
N ALA A 356 7.48 -9.34 -25.93
CA ALA A 356 7.66 -8.51 -27.11
C ALA A 356 8.01 -7.08 -26.67
N ILE A 357 9.25 -6.66 -26.96
CA ILE A 357 9.71 -5.28 -26.72
C ILE A 357 9.42 -4.46 -27.97
N PRO A 358 8.63 -3.37 -27.89
CA PRO A 358 8.32 -2.55 -29.07
C PRO A 358 9.50 -1.71 -29.56
N ASN A 359 9.45 -1.31 -30.83
CA ASN A 359 10.49 -0.46 -31.46
C ASN A 359 10.58 0.97 -30.88
N SER A 360 9.68 1.34 -29.97
CA SER A 360 9.76 2.60 -29.22
C SER A 360 10.78 2.56 -28.08
N VAL A 361 11.11 1.35 -27.58
CA VAL A 361 12.02 1.19 -26.45
C VAL A 361 13.46 1.43 -26.88
N THR A 362 14.12 2.35 -26.18
CA THR A 362 15.52 2.74 -26.43
C THR A 362 16.48 2.25 -25.36
N HIS A 363 15.97 1.91 -24.18
CA HIS A 363 16.76 1.49 -23.02
C HIS A 363 16.10 0.29 -22.30
N ILE A 364 16.93 -0.70 -21.98
CA ILE A 364 16.59 -1.78 -21.06
C ILE A 364 17.32 -1.47 -19.75
N GLY A 365 16.56 -1.16 -18.69
CA GLY A 365 17.05 -0.75 -17.38
C GLY A 365 17.83 -1.83 -16.65
N GLY A 366 18.46 -1.43 -15.55
CA GLY A 366 19.13 -2.39 -14.67
C GLY A 366 18.12 -3.39 -14.07
N ASP A 367 18.54 -4.64 -13.92
CA ASP A 367 17.72 -5.73 -13.34
C ASP A 367 16.33 -5.92 -14.00
N ALA A 368 16.09 -5.33 -15.19
CA ALA A 368 14.76 -5.31 -15.83
C ALA A 368 14.13 -6.70 -15.98
N PHE A 369 14.94 -7.73 -16.26
CA PHE A 369 14.54 -9.14 -16.38
C PHE A 369 15.31 -10.07 -15.42
N ARG A 370 15.92 -9.50 -14.37
CA ARG A 370 16.66 -10.30 -13.41
C ARG A 370 15.78 -11.41 -12.83
N GLY A 371 16.28 -12.66 -12.86
CA GLY A 371 15.58 -13.81 -12.30
C GLY A 371 14.35 -14.26 -13.10
N CYS A 372 14.19 -13.84 -14.36
CA CYS A 372 13.20 -14.40 -15.28
C CYS A 372 13.66 -15.78 -15.73
N THR A 373 13.56 -16.76 -14.84
CA THR A 373 14.19 -18.09 -15.01
C THR A 373 13.62 -18.91 -16.15
N SER A 374 12.37 -18.66 -16.57
CA SER A 374 11.73 -19.34 -17.71
C SER A 374 11.88 -18.60 -19.04
N LEU A 375 12.61 -17.47 -19.09
CA LEU A 375 12.77 -16.68 -20.32
C LEU A 375 13.71 -17.44 -21.28
N GLU A 376 13.12 -18.07 -22.31
CA GLU A 376 13.85 -18.89 -23.29
C GLU A 376 14.51 -18.04 -24.38
N SER A 377 13.81 -16.98 -24.81
CA SER A 377 14.29 -16.07 -25.84
C SER A 377 13.70 -14.67 -25.70
N ILE A 378 14.42 -13.66 -26.19
CA ILE A 378 13.95 -12.29 -26.22
C ILE A 378 14.44 -11.60 -27.49
N ALA A 379 13.53 -10.93 -28.20
CA ALA A 379 13.87 -10.09 -29.33
C ALA A 379 14.11 -8.64 -28.90
N ILE A 380 15.35 -8.19 -28.93
CA ILE A 380 15.72 -6.80 -28.61
C ILE A 380 15.60 -5.98 -29.90
N PRO A 381 14.76 -4.92 -29.94
CA PRO A 381 14.60 -4.12 -31.15
C PRO A 381 15.82 -3.22 -31.47
N ASN A 382 15.99 -2.87 -32.76
CA ASN A 382 17.09 -2.02 -33.22
C ASN A 382 17.08 -0.58 -32.67
N SER A 383 16.05 -0.18 -31.93
CA SER A 383 15.98 1.09 -31.22
C SER A 383 16.78 1.09 -29.92
N VAL A 384 17.06 -0.09 -29.35
CA VAL A 384 17.76 -0.20 -28.07
C VAL A 384 19.24 0.16 -28.24
N THR A 385 19.69 1.11 -27.40
CA THR A 385 21.06 1.61 -27.37
C THR A 385 21.80 1.25 -26.08
N TYR A 386 21.07 0.83 -25.04
CA TYR A 386 21.61 0.55 -23.72
C TYR A 386 20.95 -0.68 -23.09
N ILE A 387 21.76 -1.58 -22.55
CA ILE A 387 21.39 -2.72 -21.70
C ILE A 387 21.98 -2.48 -20.31
N GLY A 388 21.13 -2.39 -19.30
CA GLY A 388 21.49 -2.04 -17.91
C GLY A 388 22.29 -3.08 -17.15
N ASN A 389 22.75 -2.70 -15.96
CA ASN A 389 23.42 -3.63 -15.05
C ASN A 389 22.44 -4.74 -14.64
N GLY A 390 22.88 -6.00 -14.66
CA GLY A 390 22.04 -7.14 -14.26
C GLY A 390 20.79 -7.38 -15.11
N ALA A 391 20.64 -6.71 -16.27
CA ALA A 391 19.37 -6.68 -17.01
C ALA A 391 18.78 -8.07 -17.28
N PHE A 392 19.60 -9.10 -17.51
CA PHE A 392 19.21 -10.49 -17.71
C PHE A 392 19.85 -11.43 -16.69
N ARG A 393 20.28 -10.89 -15.54
CA ARG A 393 20.92 -11.70 -14.49
C ARG A 393 19.99 -12.81 -14.04
N GLY A 394 20.49 -14.07 -14.08
CA GLY A 394 19.73 -15.24 -13.63
C GLY A 394 18.61 -15.67 -14.57
N CYS A 395 18.62 -15.24 -15.85
CA CYS A 395 17.75 -15.80 -16.89
C CYS A 395 18.25 -17.19 -17.28
N THR A 396 18.01 -18.18 -16.41
CA THR A 396 18.65 -19.49 -16.51
C THR A 396 18.26 -20.31 -17.75
N SER A 397 17.07 -20.08 -18.32
CA SER A 397 16.60 -20.75 -19.53
C SER A 397 16.93 -19.99 -20.84
N LEU A 398 17.61 -18.84 -20.76
CA LEU A 398 17.94 -18.05 -21.96
C LEU A 398 19.02 -18.77 -22.80
N GLU A 399 18.58 -19.44 -23.87
CA GLU A 399 19.49 -20.22 -24.75
C GLU A 399 20.23 -19.35 -25.73
N SER A 400 19.56 -18.31 -26.25
CA SER A 400 20.14 -17.40 -27.22
C SER A 400 19.59 -15.98 -27.09
N ILE A 401 20.43 -15.00 -27.44
CA ILE A 401 20.01 -13.61 -27.50
C ILE A 401 20.73 -12.89 -28.65
N THR A 402 19.97 -12.18 -29.46
CA THR A 402 20.54 -11.30 -30.48
C THR A 402 20.57 -9.86 -29.96
N ILE A 403 21.77 -9.34 -29.75
CA ILE A 403 21.97 -7.94 -29.36
C ILE A 403 22.09 -7.09 -30.63
N PRO A 404 21.20 -6.10 -30.87
CA PRO A 404 21.24 -5.30 -32.08
C PRO A 404 22.47 -4.40 -32.18
N GLU A 405 22.90 -4.11 -33.40
CA GLU A 405 24.09 -3.27 -33.71
C GLU A 405 23.96 -1.81 -33.17
N SER A 406 22.76 -1.38 -32.77
CA SER A 406 22.49 -0.09 -32.13
C SER A 406 23.00 0.02 -30.70
N VAL A 407 23.21 -1.12 -30.01
CA VAL A 407 23.64 -1.14 -28.61
C VAL A 407 25.08 -0.64 -28.51
N LYS A 408 25.24 0.38 -27.64
CA LYS A 408 26.55 1.04 -27.38
C LYS A 408 27.13 0.63 -26.03
N ARG A 409 26.30 0.14 -25.10
CA ARG A 409 26.75 -0.21 -23.76
C ARG A 409 25.96 -1.40 -23.19
N ILE A 410 26.71 -2.33 -22.59
CA ILE A 410 26.22 -3.47 -21.83
C ILE A 410 26.71 -3.31 -20.39
N GLY A 411 25.80 -3.32 -19.43
CA GLY A 411 26.08 -3.08 -18.02
C GLY A 411 26.80 -4.25 -17.33
N LYS A 412 27.30 -4.01 -16.11
CA LYS A 412 27.90 -5.04 -15.26
C LYS A 412 26.89 -6.14 -14.98
N SER A 413 27.36 -7.40 -14.90
CA SER A 413 26.51 -8.56 -14.58
C SER A 413 25.30 -8.75 -15.50
N ALA A 414 25.28 -8.12 -16.70
CA ALA A 414 24.08 -8.07 -17.54
C ALA A 414 23.53 -9.45 -17.91
N PHE A 415 24.38 -10.46 -18.06
CA PHE A 415 24.04 -11.86 -18.36
C PHE A 415 24.55 -12.84 -17.26
N GLU A 416 24.88 -12.34 -16.07
CA GLU A 416 25.34 -13.17 -14.96
C GLU A 416 24.32 -14.29 -14.68
N GLY A 417 24.80 -15.55 -14.66
CA GLY A 417 23.95 -16.70 -14.35
C GLY A 417 22.97 -17.10 -15.46
N CYS A 418 23.15 -16.66 -16.69
CA CYS A 418 22.44 -17.19 -17.85
C CYS A 418 22.98 -18.57 -18.22
N THR A 419 22.61 -19.58 -17.43
CA THR A 419 23.26 -20.90 -17.46
C THR A 419 23.06 -21.67 -18.75
N SER A 420 21.97 -21.40 -19.51
CA SER A 420 21.69 -22.05 -20.81
C SER A 420 22.23 -21.30 -22.01
N LEU A 421 22.82 -20.10 -21.82
CA LEU A 421 23.30 -19.29 -22.96
C LEU A 421 24.50 -19.96 -23.63
N GLU A 422 24.33 -20.40 -24.89
CA GLU A 422 25.35 -21.18 -25.61
C GLU A 422 26.37 -20.30 -26.35
N SER A 423 25.91 -19.19 -26.93
CA SER A 423 26.75 -18.26 -27.67
C SER A 423 26.22 -16.84 -27.62
N ILE A 424 27.11 -15.86 -27.79
CA ILE A 424 26.73 -14.45 -27.87
C ILE A 424 27.66 -13.66 -28.80
N THR A 425 27.09 -12.74 -29.56
CA THR A 425 27.84 -11.78 -30.37
C THR A 425 27.71 -10.37 -29.78
N ILE A 426 28.81 -9.73 -29.48
CA ILE A 426 28.87 -8.37 -28.99
C ILE A 426 28.88 -7.39 -30.16
N PRO A 427 27.93 -6.42 -30.19
CA PRO A 427 27.78 -5.48 -31.31
C PRO A 427 28.99 -4.58 -31.55
N LYS A 428 29.12 -4.10 -32.80
CA LYS A 428 30.25 -3.27 -33.25
C LYS A 428 30.37 -1.90 -32.61
N LEU A 429 29.34 -1.40 -31.93
CA LEU A 429 29.38 -0.11 -31.22
C LEU A 429 29.71 -0.23 -29.71
N VAL A 430 29.80 -1.45 -29.18
CA VAL A 430 30.15 -1.66 -27.77
C VAL A 430 31.65 -1.43 -27.58
N THR A 431 32.01 -0.54 -26.66
CA THR A 431 33.39 -0.17 -26.34
C THR A 431 33.90 -0.79 -25.04
N GLU A 432 33.00 -1.25 -24.18
CA GLU A 432 33.32 -1.77 -22.86
C GLU A 432 32.43 -2.96 -22.47
N ILE A 433 33.01 -3.98 -21.84
CA ILE A 433 32.30 -5.10 -21.20
C ILE A 433 32.63 -5.07 -19.72
N GLY A 434 31.59 -4.91 -18.89
CA GLY A 434 31.71 -4.73 -17.44
C GLY A 434 32.13 -5.98 -16.68
N GLU A 435 32.29 -5.80 -15.36
CA GLU A 435 32.61 -6.89 -14.45
C GLU A 435 31.47 -7.92 -14.42
N ASN A 436 31.82 -9.19 -14.30
CA ASN A 436 30.90 -10.30 -14.08
C ASN A 436 29.84 -10.48 -15.16
N THR A 437 30.00 -9.88 -16.34
CA THR A 437 28.96 -9.86 -17.38
C THR A 437 28.48 -11.26 -17.76
N PHE A 438 29.37 -12.27 -17.80
CA PHE A 438 29.03 -13.65 -18.13
C PHE A 438 29.37 -14.65 -17.01
N ILE A 439 29.58 -14.17 -15.77
CA ILE A 439 29.82 -15.08 -14.65
C ILE A 439 28.66 -16.09 -14.51
N GLY A 440 29.00 -17.38 -14.36
CA GLY A 440 27.99 -18.43 -14.23
C GLY A 440 27.23 -18.81 -15.50
N CYS A 441 27.65 -18.32 -16.69
CA CYS A 441 27.09 -18.78 -17.97
C CYS A 441 27.65 -20.16 -18.32
N ALA A 442 27.17 -21.21 -17.66
CA ALA A 442 27.77 -22.56 -17.71
C ALA A 442 27.79 -23.19 -19.11
N SER A 443 26.83 -22.88 -19.97
CA SER A 443 26.74 -23.40 -21.34
C SER A 443 27.44 -22.52 -22.39
N LEU A 444 28.03 -21.38 -21.98
CA LEU A 444 28.62 -20.45 -22.94
C LEU A 444 29.93 -21.03 -23.49
N THR A 445 29.86 -21.50 -24.74
CA THR A 445 31.00 -22.13 -25.41
C THR A 445 31.69 -21.20 -26.40
N SER A 446 30.98 -20.18 -26.93
CA SER A 446 31.57 -19.25 -27.87
C SER A 446 31.11 -17.81 -27.70
N ILE A 447 31.99 -16.86 -27.95
CA ILE A 447 31.69 -15.42 -27.94
C ILE A 447 32.40 -14.73 -29.11
N THR A 448 31.69 -13.78 -29.75
CA THR A 448 32.28 -12.91 -30.77
C THR A 448 32.46 -11.51 -30.18
N LEU A 449 33.70 -10.99 -30.21
CA LEU A 449 34.09 -9.69 -29.68
C LEU A 449 34.37 -8.69 -30.83
N PRO A 450 33.95 -7.42 -30.72
CA PRO A 450 34.05 -6.43 -31.78
C PRO A 450 35.43 -5.74 -31.82
N GLU A 451 35.74 -5.08 -32.95
CA GLU A 451 36.94 -4.24 -33.08
C GLU A 451 36.91 -3.00 -32.16
N SER A 452 35.73 -2.49 -31.86
CA SER A 452 35.49 -1.25 -31.10
C SER A 452 35.89 -1.35 -29.62
N LEU A 453 36.07 -2.57 -29.08
CA LEU A 453 36.30 -2.76 -27.65
C LEU A 453 37.62 -2.14 -27.22
N VAL A 454 37.57 -1.27 -26.21
CA VAL A 454 38.73 -0.62 -25.59
C VAL A 454 39.00 -1.13 -24.17
N TRP A 455 37.96 -1.68 -23.51
CA TRP A 455 38.09 -2.21 -22.16
C TRP A 455 37.22 -3.47 -21.96
N ILE A 456 37.79 -4.44 -21.26
CA ILE A 456 37.11 -5.67 -20.82
C ILE A 456 37.62 -6.05 -19.43
N SER A 457 36.73 -6.33 -18.51
CA SER A 457 37.11 -6.79 -17.18
C SER A 457 37.64 -8.22 -17.20
N LYS A 458 38.65 -8.52 -16.38
CA LYS A 458 39.14 -9.87 -16.21
C LYS A 458 38.08 -10.83 -15.64
N SER A 459 37.18 -10.32 -14.80
CA SER A 459 36.08 -11.12 -14.21
C SER A 459 34.94 -11.41 -15.17
N THR A 460 34.96 -10.84 -16.37
CA THR A 460 33.89 -11.02 -17.37
C THR A 460 33.61 -12.50 -17.68
N PHE A 461 34.66 -13.34 -17.67
CA PHE A 461 34.61 -14.77 -18.06
C PHE A 461 34.83 -15.74 -16.90
N PHE A 462 34.63 -15.29 -15.67
CA PHE A 462 34.69 -16.23 -14.54
C PHE A 462 33.48 -17.16 -14.57
N TYR A 463 33.71 -18.45 -14.26
CA TYR A 463 32.63 -19.40 -14.06
C TYR A 463 31.95 -19.18 -12.69
N ASP A 464 32.77 -18.89 -11.68
CA ASP A 464 32.32 -18.67 -10.29
C ASP A 464 33.05 -17.49 -9.63
N ILE A 465 32.61 -17.15 -8.40
CA ILE A 465 33.21 -16.07 -7.59
C ILE A 465 34.64 -16.43 -7.09
N ASN A 466 35.10 -17.68 -7.20
CA ASN A 466 36.44 -18.14 -6.79
C ASN A 466 37.47 -17.93 -7.89
N GLY A 467 37.06 -17.42 -9.06
CA GLY A 467 37.95 -17.10 -10.18
C GLY A 467 38.23 -18.25 -11.14
N THR A 468 37.41 -19.31 -11.10
CA THR A 468 37.42 -20.33 -12.15
C THR A 468 36.91 -19.71 -13.46
N TYR A 469 37.50 -20.03 -14.62
CA TYR A 469 37.07 -19.51 -15.90
C TYR A 469 36.02 -20.38 -16.58
N LEU A 470 35.19 -19.75 -17.43
CA LEU A 470 34.26 -20.46 -18.31
C LEU A 470 34.98 -21.39 -19.26
N VAL A 471 34.37 -22.54 -19.57
CA VAL A 471 34.91 -23.52 -20.53
C VAL A 471 34.56 -23.08 -21.96
N LEU A 472 35.16 -21.98 -22.41
CA LEU A 472 35.00 -21.48 -23.78
C LEU A 472 35.76 -22.38 -24.75
N THR A 473 35.15 -22.71 -25.89
CA THR A 473 35.77 -23.41 -26.99
C THR A 473 36.30 -22.43 -28.06
N ALA A 474 35.67 -21.27 -28.18
CA ALA A 474 36.10 -20.24 -29.14
C ALA A 474 35.79 -18.81 -28.67
N ILE A 475 36.77 -17.91 -28.81
CA ILE A 475 36.63 -16.46 -28.69
C ILE A 475 36.96 -15.85 -30.04
N TYR A 476 35.94 -15.50 -30.79
CA TYR A 476 36.10 -14.94 -32.09
C TYR A 476 36.46 -13.44 -31.99
N VAL A 477 37.59 -13.04 -32.55
CA VAL A 477 38.11 -11.66 -32.52
C VAL A 477 38.53 -11.20 -33.90
N PRO A 478 38.40 -9.91 -34.25
CA PRO A 478 38.99 -9.35 -35.49
C PRO A 478 40.51 -9.51 -35.47
N VAL A 479 41.10 -9.95 -36.59
CA VAL A 479 42.55 -10.18 -36.70
C VAL A 479 43.38 -8.95 -36.28
N VAL A 480 42.91 -7.75 -36.60
CA VAL A 480 43.54 -6.48 -36.22
C VAL A 480 43.56 -6.19 -34.71
N LYS A 481 42.83 -6.93 -33.94
CA LYS A 481 42.71 -6.80 -32.48
C LYS A 481 43.17 -8.04 -31.68
N ALA A 482 43.69 -9.04 -32.37
CA ALA A 482 44.08 -10.28 -31.68
C ALA A 482 45.11 -10.05 -30.56
N ASP A 483 46.14 -9.25 -30.78
CA ASP A 483 47.14 -8.92 -29.75
C ASP A 483 46.56 -8.08 -28.62
N PHE A 484 45.60 -7.17 -28.92
CA PHE A 484 44.87 -6.41 -27.90
C PHE A 484 44.12 -7.35 -26.95
N TYR A 485 43.44 -8.37 -27.47
CA TYR A 485 42.71 -9.33 -26.68
C TYR A 485 43.63 -10.25 -25.90
N LYS A 486 44.73 -10.78 -26.49
CA LYS A 486 45.74 -11.56 -25.81
C LYS A 486 46.33 -10.82 -24.59
N GLN A 487 46.54 -9.52 -24.67
CA GLN A 487 47.05 -8.73 -23.52
C GLN A 487 46.05 -8.50 -22.40
N ARG A 488 44.78 -8.66 -22.63
CA ARG A 488 43.69 -8.32 -21.69
C ARG A 488 42.91 -9.51 -21.18
N LEU A 489 42.84 -10.56 -21.96
CA LEU A 489 42.24 -11.82 -21.54
C LEU A 489 43.26 -12.64 -20.71
N PRO A 490 42.76 -13.44 -19.76
CA PRO A 490 43.57 -14.43 -19.03
C PRO A 490 44.33 -15.37 -19.94
N GLU A 491 45.53 -15.77 -19.54
CA GLU A 491 46.38 -16.68 -20.34
C GLU A 491 45.69 -18.00 -20.66
N GLU A 492 44.86 -18.50 -19.72
CA GLU A 492 44.05 -19.72 -19.85
C GLU A 492 43.05 -19.68 -21.00
N LEU A 493 42.74 -18.50 -21.54
CA LEU A 493 41.84 -18.32 -22.65
C LEU A 493 42.53 -17.99 -23.98
N HIS A 494 43.87 -17.86 -24.01
CA HIS A 494 44.58 -17.46 -25.19
C HIS A 494 44.52 -18.51 -26.31
N ASP A 495 44.51 -19.81 -25.99
CA ASP A 495 44.37 -20.91 -26.94
C ASP A 495 42.96 -21.03 -27.56
N LYS A 496 42.00 -20.31 -27.02
CA LYS A 496 40.60 -20.23 -27.51
C LYS A 496 40.35 -19.06 -28.49
N ILE A 497 41.36 -18.18 -28.66
CA ILE A 497 41.20 -17.04 -29.54
C ILE A 497 41.24 -17.49 -31.01
N VAL A 498 40.16 -17.20 -31.74
CA VAL A 498 40.00 -17.48 -33.16
C VAL A 498 39.94 -16.14 -33.93
N GLU A 499 40.91 -15.93 -34.80
CA GLU A 499 41.02 -14.69 -35.59
C GLU A 499 40.07 -14.73 -36.80
N LEU A 500 39.17 -13.74 -36.86
CA LEU A 500 38.25 -13.56 -37.98
C LEU A 500 38.89 -12.67 -39.06
N ALA A 501 38.94 -13.19 -40.30
CA ALA A 501 39.36 -12.39 -41.44
C ALA A 501 38.47 -11.14 -41.60
N PRO A 502 39.01 -10.00 -42.03
CA PRO A 502 38.24 -8.80 -42.26
C PRO A 502 37.12 -9.06 -43.29
N GLU A 503 35.89 -8.61 -42.96
CA GLU A 503 34.77 -8.66 -43.93
C GLU A 503 35.18 -7.97 -45.21
N LYS A 504 35.15 -8.68 -46.35
CA LYS A 504 35.37 -8.05 -47.66
C LYS A 504 34.32 -6.99 -47.85
N LYS A 505 34.73 -5.70 -47.83
CA LYS A 505 33.86 -4.61 -48.24
C LYS A 505 33.36 -4.87 -49.66
N THR A 506 32.17 -5.41 -49.80
CA THR A 506 31.45 -5.39 -51.08
C THR A 506 31.23 -3.93 -51.44
N LYS A 507 32.04 -3.41 -52.39
CA LYS A 507 31.79 -2.12 -53.01
C LYS A 507 30.43 -2.19 -53.67
N LYS A 508 29.46 -1.47 -53.13
CA LYS A 508 28.25 -1.05 -53.85
C LYS A 508 28.51 0.27 -54.54
#